data_d4e077126a7c67efff4c4932963d3b65
#
_entry.id   d4e077126a7c67efff4c4932963d3b65
#
_cell.length_a   1.000
_cell.length_b   1.000
_cell.length_c   1.000
_cell.angle_alpha   90.00
_cell.angle_beta   90.00
_cell.angle_gamma   90.00
#
_symmetry.space_group_name_H-M   'P 1'
#
loop_
_entity.id
_entity.type
_entity.pdbx_description
1 polymer ?
#
loop_
_entity_poly.entity_id
_entity_poly.type
_entity_poly.pdbx_seq_one_letter_code
_entity_poly.pdbx_strand_id
1 'polypeptide(L)'
;MDYLSVLNQRRPALIVSLPGNRVELARAAVECGADVIKVHMNVQHRASGLHFGTFEEEKNTLEQIAAVSKGPCGIVAGNSVEDVERDYQKAFGLGYSFISLYASAMPLSVLATPGLIKMVALACDYTLEDVRGLPRIGADVLEASIMRPETYGQRLTAAELLQYSALCKESEL
;
A
#
# COMPACT_ATOMS: atom_id res chain seq x y z
N MET A 1 -4.87 10.34 -14.20
CA MET A 1 -3.87 10.91 -13.28
C MET A 1 -3.15 9.71 -12.66
N ASP A 2 -1.81 9.67 -12.71
CA ASP A 2 -1.04 8.61 -12.09
C ASP A 2 -0.93 8.79 -10.56
N TYR A 3 -0.45 7.75 -9.86
CA TYR A 3 -0.44 7.73 -8.40
C TYR A 3 0.47 8.81 -7.79
N LEU A 4 1.67 9.02 -8.35
CA LEU A 4 2.58 10.05 -7.83
C LEU A 4 2.01 11.46 -8.05
N SER A 5 1.32 11.70 -9.16
CA SER A 5 0.61 12.95 -9.39
C SER A 5 -0.51 13.20 -8.36
N VAL A 6 -1.17 12.15 -7.89
CA VAL A 6 -2.18 12.27 -6.82
C VAL A 6 -1.53 12.66 -5.49
N LEU A 7 -0.40 12.04 -5.13
CA LEU A 7 0.31 12.35 -3.88
C LEU A 7 0.90 13.76 -3.86
N ASN A 8 1.34 14.28 -5.01
CA ASN A 8 1.97 15.59 -5.13
C ASN A 8 0.98 16.77 -5.26
N GLN A 9 -0.31 16.55 -5.00
CA GLN A 9 -1.30 17.63 -4.96
C GLN A 9 -1.09 18.53 -3.73
N ARG A 10 -1.64 19.77 -3.80
CA ARG A 10 -1.57 20.73 -2.67
C ARG A 10 -2.41 20.35 -1.45
N ARG A 11 -3.25 19.33 -1.55
CA ARG A 11 -4.06 18.80 -0.47
C ARG A 11 -3.66 17.37 -0.15
N PRO A 12 -3.90 16.85 1.06
CA PRO A 12 -3.72 15.45 1.36
C PRO A 12 -4.57 14.57 0.42
N ALA A 13 -3.98 13.50 -0.09
CA ALA A 13 -4.70 12.47 -0.84
C ALA A 13 -5.35 11.46 0.13
N LEU A 14 -6.59 11.09 -0.15
CA LEU A 14 -7.29 10.05 0.60
C LEU A 14 -7.09 8.69 -0.07
N ILE A 15 -6.22 7.87 0.52
CA ILE A 15 -6.00 6.49 0.10
C ILE A 15 -6.85 5.58 0.97
N VAL A 16 -7.81 4.88 0.37
CA VAL A 16 -8.67 3.94 1.10
C VAL A 16 -8.16 2.51 0.90
N SER A 17 -7.60 1.94 1.95
CA SER A 17 -7.26 0.52 2.04
C SER A 17 -8.55 -0.24 2.38
N LEU A 18 -9.06 -1.04 1.44
CA LEU A 18 -10.34 -1.72 1.65
C LEU A 18 -10.22 -2.78 2.75
N PRO A 19 -11.16 -2.84 3.69
CA PRO A 19 -11.16 -3.85 4.76
C PRO A 19 -11.48 -5.26 4.25
N GLY A 20 -11.98 -5.38 3.02
CA GLY A 20 -12.25 -6.61 2.29
C GLY A 20 -12.38 -6.27 0.80
N ASN A 21 -11.97 -7.18 -0.08
CA ASN A 21 -12.12 -7.00 -1.54
C ASN A 21 -13.59 -7.14 -1.93
N ARG A 22 -14.32 -6.04 -1.84
CA ARG A 22 -15.75 -5.96 -2.19
C ARG A 22 -15.99 -4.75 -3.05
N VAL A 23 -16.63 -4.97 -4.20
CA VAL A 23 -16.90 -3.91 -5.20
C VAL A 23 -17.74 -2.78 -4.62
N GLU A 24 -18.69 -3.11 -3.74
CA GLU A 24 -19.55 -2.12 -3.07
C GLU A 24 -18.74 -1.19 -2.17
N LEU A 25 -17.72 -1.71 -1.46
CA LEU A 25 -16.84 -0.90 -0.63
C LEU A 25 -15.96 0.02 -1.47
N ALA A 26 -15.44 -0.47 -2.59
CA ALA A 26 -14.68 0.35 -3.52
C ALA A 26 -15.54 1.48 -4.10
N ARG A 27 -16.77 1.16 -4.52
CA ARG A 27 -17.72 2.15 -5.05
C ARG A 27 -18.05 3.21 -4.00
N ALA A 28 -18.41 2.80 -2.79
CA ALA A 28 -18.69 3.71 -1.69
C ALA A 28 -17.49 4.62 -1.36
N ALA A 29 -16.28 4.07 -1.33
CA ALA A 29 -15.07 4.86 -1.10
C ALA A 29 -14.88 5.94 -2.18
N VAL A 30 -15.04 5.57 -3.45
CA VAL A 30 -14.94 6.51 -4.59
C VAL A 30 -16.02 7.58 -4.53
N GLU A 31 -17.26 7.21 -4.22
CA GLU A 31 -18.38 8.16 -4.07
C GLU A 31 -18.20 9.11 -2.89
N CYS A 32 -17.53 8.66 -1.83
CA CYS A 32 -17.18 9.49 -0.68
C CYS A 32 -15.88 10.30 -0.87
N GLY A 33 -15.26 10.26 -2.04
CA GLY A 33 -14.14 11.13 -2.40
C GLY A 33 -12.76 10.52 -2.17
N ALA A 34 -12.63 9.18 -2.12
CA ALA A 34 -11.32 8.54 -2.16
C ALA A 34 -10.60 8.87 -3.48
N ASP A 35 -9.35 9.29 -3.36
CA ASP A 35 -8.47 9.54 -4.50
C ASP A 35 -7.85 8.25 -5.04
N VAL A 36 -7.63 7.29 -4.14
CA VAL A 36 -6.92 6.03 -4.42
C VAL A 36 -7.58 4.88 -3.68
N ILE A 37 -7.70 3.74 -4.33
CA ILE A 37 -8.13 2.48 -3.71
C ILE A 37 -6.94 1.54 -3.56
N LYS A 38 -6.79 0.93 -2.39
CA LYS A 38 -5.79 -0.11 -2.11
C LYS A 38 -6.50 -1.40 -1.69
N VAL A 39 -6.16 -2.50 -2.35
CA VAL A 39 -6.72 -3.86 -2.14
C VAL A 39 -5.64 -4.82 -1.64
N HIS A 40 -6.01 -6.06 -1.35
CA HIS A 40 -5.11 -7.07 -0.80
C HIS A 40 -5.30 -8.42 -1.49
N MET A 41 -4.26 -9.25 -1.50
CA MET A 41 -4.31 -10.68 -1.77
C MET A 41 -3.20 -11.40 -0.98
N ASN A 42 -3.35 -12.69 -0.73
CA ASN A 42 -2.39 -13.52 0.01
C ASN A 42 -2.07 -12.97 1.43
N VAL A 43 -3.03 -12.34 2.11
CA VAL A 43 -2.78 -11.62 3.37
C VAL A 43 -3.81 -11.97 4.42
N GLN A 44 -3.36 -12.27 5.64
CA GLN A 44 -4.18 -12.15 6.83
C GLN A 44 -4.11 -10.70 7.31
N HIS A 45 -5.14 -9.92 7.02
CA HIS A 45 -5.13 -8.47 7.26
C HIS A 45 -5.42 -8.13 8.72
N ARG A 46 -4.44 -7.56 9.41
CA ARG A 46 -4.51 -7.31 10.85
C ARG A 46 -5.63 -6.36 11.25
N ALA A 47 -5.81 -5.28 10.50
CA ALA A 47 -6.76 -4.22 10.87
C ALA A 47 -8.22 -4.63 10.71
N SER A 48 -8.57 -5.45 9.70
CA SER A 48 -9.94 -5.94 9.50
C SER A 48 -10.18 -7.33 10.06
N GLY A 49 -9.11 -8.09 10.39
CA GLY A 49 -9.20 -9.49 10.80
C GLY A 49 -9.58 -10.46 9.67
N LEU A 50 -9.71 -9.97 8.44
CA LEU A 50 -10.10 -10.79 7.29
C LEU A 50 -8.88 -11.42 6.61
N HIS A 51 -9.13 -12.61 6.06
CA HIS A 51 -8.20 -13.27 5.16
C HIS A 51 -8.52 -12.88 3.71
N PHE A 52 -7.49 -12.53 2.95
CA PHE A 52 -7.56 -12.29 1.51
C PHE A 52 -6.91 -13.47 0.79
N GLY A 53 -7.63 -14.03 -0.16
CA GLY A 53 -7.23 -15.21 -0.91
C GLY A 53 -6.07 -14.96 -1.89
N THR A 54 -5.74 -16.01 -2.63
CA THR A 54 -4.77 -15.96 -3.72
C THR A 54 -5.27 -15.10 -4.87
N PHE A 55 -4.38 -14.76 -5.81
CA PHE A 55 -4.79 -14.05 -7.03
C PHE A 55 -5.94 -14.76 -7.76
N GLU A 56 -5.89 -16.07 -7.88
CA GLU A 56 -6.91 -16.83 -8.62
C GLU A 56 -8.28 -16.78 -7.92
N GLU A 57 -8.30 -16.74 -6.59
CA GLU A 57 -9.54 -16.62 -5.80
C GLU A 57 -10.12 -15.20 -5.87
N GLU A 58 -9.26 -14.18 -5.89
CA GLU A 58 -9.67 -12.76 -5.84
C GLU A 58 -9.82 -12.11 -7.22
N LYS A 59 -9.29 -12.70 -8.29
CA LYS A 59 -9.15 -12.12 -9.63
C LYS A 59 -10.39 -11.39 -10.11
N ASN A 60 -11.55 -12.05 -10.11
CA ASN A 60 -12.77 -11.48 -10.63
C ASN A 60 -13.23 -10.24 -9.85
N THR A 61 -13.01 -10.25 -8.53
CA THR A 61 -13.34 -9.10 -7.67
C THR A 61 -12.33 -7.98 -7.88
N LEU A 62 -11.04 -8.29 -8.01
CA LEU A 62 -9.98 -7.32 -8.30
C LEU A 62 -10.22 -6.61 -9.63
N GLU A 63 -10.59 -7.33 -10.69
CA GLU A 63 -10.95 -6.74 -12.00
C GLU A 63 -12.13 -5.76 -11.87
N GLN A 64 -13.16 -6.13 -11.13
CA GLN A 64 -14.33 -5.27 -10.93
C GLN A 64 -13.99 -4.04 -10.07
N ILE A 65 -13.13 -4.17 -9.05
CA ILE A 65 -12.69 -3.04 -8.24
C ILE A 65 -11.86 -2.07 -9.09
N ALA A 66 -10.92 -2.56 -9.89
CA ALA A 66 -10.15 -1.73 -10.81
C ALA A 66 -11.07 -0.97 -11.79
N ALA A 67 -12.11 -1.62 -12.31
CA ALA A 67 -13.07 -1.02 -13.25
C ALA A 67 -13.94 0.09 -12.61
N VAL A 68 -14.27 0.02 -11.32
CA VAL A 68 -15.09 1.07 -10.65
C VAL A 68 -14.24 2.19 -10.06
N SER A 69 -12.94 2.03 -9.96
CA SER A 69 -12.03 3.04 -9.44
C SER A 69 -11.84 4.16 -10.46
N LYS A 70 -11.99 5.41 -10.02
CA LYS A 70 -11.78 6.60 -10.87
C LYS A 70 -10.34 7.11 -10.86
N GLY A 71 -9.57 6.67 -9.90
CA GLY A 71 -8.17 7.00 -9.69
C GLY A 71 -7.26 5.78 -9.75
N PRO A 72 -5.98 5.94 -9.42
CA PRO A 72 -5.05 4.82 -9.38
C PRO A 72 -5.44 3.79 -8.32
N CYS A 73 -5.19 2.53 -8.63
CA CYS A 73 -5.38 1.41 -7.70
C CYS A 73 -4.05 0.80 -7.31
N GLY A 74 -3.93 0.45 -6.05
CA GLY A 74 -2.78 -0.26 -5.51
C GLY A 74 -3.14 -1.60 -4.89
N ILE A 75 -2.13 -2.43 -4.70
CA ILE A 75 -2.32 -3.76 -4.13
C ILE A 75 -1.25 -4.11 -3.11
N VAL A 76 -1.66 -4.76 -2.04
CA VAL A 76 -0.79 -5.54 -1.16
C VAL A 76 -0.83 -6.98 -1.67
N ALA A 77 0.28 -7.42 -2.29
CA ALA A 77 0.31 -8.67 -3.04
C ALA A 77 0.61 -9.91 -2.17
N GLY A 78 0.97 -9.72 -0.91
CA GLY A 78 1.27 -10.80 0.03
C GLY A 78 2.10 -10.34 1.22
N ASN A 79 2.30 -11.25 2.17
CA ASN A 79 3.16 -11.06 3.34
C ASN A 79 4.47 -11.85 3.28
N SER A 80 4.68 -12.63 2.22
CA SER A 80 5.90 -13.37 1.96
C SER A 80 6.47 -13.03 0.58
N VAL A 81 7.77 -13.18 0.42
CA VAL A 81 8.45 -13.00 -0.87
C VAL A 81 7.87 -13.96 -1.92
N GLU A 82 7.62 -15.21 -1.54
CA GLU A 82 7.12 -16.26 -2.44
C GLU A 82 5.72 -15.93 -2.98
N ASP A 83 4.80 -15.49 -2.12
CA ASP A 83 3.45 -15.11 -2.54
C ASP A 83 3.47 -13.90 -3.46
N VAL A 84 4.29 -12.91 -3.12
CA VAL A 84 4.44 -11.69 -3.93
C VAL A 84 4.98 -12.04 -5.32
N GLU A 85 6.09 -12.78 -5.40
CA GLU A 85 6.72 -13.14 -6.69
C GLU A 85 5.80 -13.96 -7.58
N ARG A 86 4.98 -14.83 -6.98
CA ARG A 86 4.01 -15.65 -7.72
C ARG A 86 2.93 -14.81 -8.40
N ASP A 87 2.45 -13.74 -7.77
CA ASP A 87 1.17 -13.14 -8.15
C ASP A 87 1.23 -11.65 -8.52
N TYR A 88 2.28 -10.86 -8.18
CA TYR A 88 2.26 -9.41 -8.38
C TYR A 88 2.12 -8.99 -9.86
N GLN A 89 2.76 -9.71 -10.78
CA GLN A 89 2.68 -9.38 -12.21
C GLN A 89 1.28 -9.59 -12.78
N LYS A 90 0.54 -10.57 -12.27
CA LYS A 90 -0.86 -10.82 -12.64
C LYS A 90 -1.75 -9.65 -12.23
N ALA A 91 -1.56 -9.14 -11.00
CA ALA A 91 -2.28 -7.97 -10.50
C ALA A 91 -1.91 -6.70 -11.29
N PHE A 92 -0.62 -6.50 -11.60
CA PHE A 92 -0.17 -5.40 -12.46
C PHE A 92 -0.83 -5.47 -13.83
N GLY A 93 -0.99 -6.66 -14.41
CA GLY A 93 -1.73 -6.91 -15.65
C GLY A 93 -3.22 -6.53 -15.61
N LEU A 94 -3.85 -6.43 -14.43
CA LEU A 94 -5.22 -5.93 -14.25
C LEU A 94 -5.32 -4.40 -14.16
N GLY A 95 -4.20 -3.67 -14.24
CA GLY A 95 -4.17 -2.22 -14.19
C GLY A 95 -3.88 -1.64 -12.79
N TYR A 96 -3.47 -2.46 -11.83
CA TYR A 96 -2.95 -1.96 -10.56
C TYR A 96 -1.60 -1.28 -10.79
N SER A 97 -1.50 0.01 -10.45
CA SER A 97 -0.38 0.86 -10.82
C SER A 97 0.70 0.98 -9.76
N PHE A 98 0.41 0.58 -8.52
CA PHE A 98 1.40 0.54 -7.45
C PHE A 98 1.23 -0.70 -6.57
N ILE A 99 2.33 -1.13 -6.00
CA ILE A 99 2.38 -2.20 -5.00
C ILE A 99 2.79 -1.59 -3.65
N SER A 100 2.12 -2.03 -2.58
CA SER A 100 2.42 -1.62 -1.21
C SER A 100 2.82 -2.86 -0.40
N LEU A 101 4.05 -2.91 0.08
CA LEU A 101 4.59 -4.05 0.82
C LEU A 101 5.49 -3.57 1.95
N TYR A 102 5.54 -4.32 3.05
CA TYR A 102 6.61 -4.16 4.02
C TYR A 102 7.96 -4.44 3.37
N ALA A 103 9.00 -3.72 3.79
CA ALA A 103 10.36 -3.91 3.28
C ALA A 103 10.82 -5.37 3.36
N SER A 104 10.43 -6.09 4.43
CA SER A 104 10.74 -7.51 4.64
C SER A 104 10.06 -8.47 3.66
N ALA A 105 8.99 -8.03 2.98
CA ALA A 105 8.24 -8.83 2.00
C ALA A 105 8.41 -8.31 0.57
N MET A 106 9.22 -7.27 0.35
CA MET A 106 9.46 -6.64 -0.95
C MET A 106 10.58 -7.35 -1.70
N PRO A 107 10.28 -8.17 -2.74
CA PRO A 107 11.30 -8.85 -3.52
C PRO A 107 12.09 -7.88 -4.40
N LEU A 108 13.35 -8.23 -4.71
CA LEU A 108 14.16 -7.46 -5.66
C LEU A 108 13.55 -7.43 -7.06
N SER A 109 12.84 -8.48 -7.46
CA SER A 109 12.11 -8.55 -8.73
C SER A 109 11.06 -7.45 -8.85
N VAL A 110 10.34 -7.14 -7.77
CA VAL A 110 9.38 -6.02 -7.71
C VAL A 110 10.10 -4.69 -7.82
N LEU A 111 11.17 -4.46 -7.04
CA LEU A 111 11.96 -3.22 -7.11
C LEU A 111 12.50 -2.96 -8.52
N ALA A 112 12.88 -3.99 -9.24
CA ALA A 112 13.40 -3.91 -10.61
C ALA A 112 12.31 -3.79 -11.69
N THR A 113 11.01 -3.87 -11.35
CA THR A 113 9.93 -3.83 -12.35
C THR A 113 9.69 -2.42 -12.87
N PRO A 114 9.91 -2.15 -14.17
CA PRO A 114 9.63 -0.84 -14.75
C PRO A 114 8.14 -0.50 -14.76
N GLY A 115 7.80 0.77 -14.52
CA GLY A 115 6.43 1.27 -14.61
C GLY A 115 5.52 0.90 -13.43
N LEU A 116 5.96 0.01 -12.54
CA LEU A 116 5.27 -0.29 -11.29
C LEU A 116 5.80 0.66 -10.20
N ILE A 117 4.91 1.38 -9.52
CA ILE A 117 5.27 2.25 -8.39
C ILE A 117 5.39 1.39 -7.13
N LYS A 118 6.49 1.54 -6.39
CA LYS A 118 6.84 0.79 -5.19
C LYS A 118 6.60 1.65 -3.95
N MET A 119 5.52 1.37 -3.24
CA MET A 119 5.26 1.90 -1.92
C MET A 119 5.84 0.92 -0.90
N VAL A 120 6.92 1.33 -0.22
CA VAL A 120 7.57 0.49 0.79
C VAL A 120 7.10 0.88 2.18
N ALA A 121 6.51 -0.07 2.88
CA ALA A 121 6.06 0.11 4.26
C ALA A 121 7.21 -0.21 5.24
N LEU A 122 7.42 0.69 6.18
CA LEU A 122 8.29 0.47 7.34
C LEU A 122 7.42 0.12 8.56
N ALA A 123 7.85 -0.92 9.29
CA ALA A 123 7.19 -1.37 10.53
C ALA A 123 7.71 -0.59 11.75
N CYS A 124 7.20 -0.89 12.93
CA CYS A 124 7.51 -0.16 14.17
C CYS A 124 8.96 -0.29 14.67
N ASP A 125 9.73 -1.19 14.09
CA ASP A 125 11.16 -1.43 14.38
C ASP A 125 12.11 -0.74 13.39
N TYR A 126 11.61 0.16 12.55
CA TYR A 126 12.39 0.91 11.58
C TYR A 126 13.47 1.80 12.24
N THR A 127 14.50 2.11 11.47
CA THR A 127 15.49 3.13 11.79
C THR A 127 15.40 4.32 10.82
N LEU A 128 15.93 5.47 11.20
CA LEU A 128 16.02 6.62 10.27
C LEU A 128 17.00 6.36 9.12
N GLU A 129 17.93 5.42 9.28
CA GLU A 129 18.81 4.97 8.20
C GLU A 129 18.05 4.18 7.15
N ASP A 130 17.09 3.33 7.57
CA ASP A 130 16.17 2.65 6.64
C ASP A 130 15.40 3.67 5.80
N VAL A 131 14.86 4.72 6.43
CA VAL A 131 14.13 5.80 5.74
C VAL A 131 15.00 6.44 4.65
N ARG A 132 16.24 6.84 4.98
CA ARG A 132 17.20 7.43 4.03
C ARG A 132 17.64 6.44 2.94
N GLY A 133 17.58 5.15 3.23
CA GLY A 133 17.96 4.08 2.31
C GLY A 133 16.92 3.80 1.21
N LEU A 134 15.63 4.07 1.47
CA LEU A 134 14.54 3.70 0.57
C LEU A 134 14.71 4.20 -0.88
N PRO A 135 15.05 5.48 -1.15
CA PRO A 135 15.25 5.96 -2.53
C PRO A 135 16.37 5.21 -3.26
N ARG A 136 17.41 4.82 -2.53
CA ARG A 136 18.59 4.13 -3.10
C ARG A 136 18.30 2.72 -3.57
N ILE A 137 17.28 2.08 -2.99
CA ILE A 137 16.83 0.74 -3.40
C ILE A 137 15.70 0.79 -4.43
N GLY A 138 15.27 1.96 -4.87
CA GLY A 138 14.25 2.13 -5.90
C GLY A 138 12.82 2.17 -5.36
N ALA A 139 12.62 2.49 -4.09
CA ALA A 139 11.31 2.84 -3.56
C ALA A 139 10.86 4.20 -4.14
N ASP A 140 9.57 4.31 -4.47
CA ASP A 140 8.97 5.53 -4.99
C ASP A 140 8.16 6.27 -3.91
N VAL A 141 7.66 5.54 -2.91
CA VAL A 141 6.80 6.08 -1.84
C VAL A 141 7.10 5.35 -0.53
N LEU A 142 7.19 6.11 0.57
CA LEU A 142 7.24 5.56 1.92
C LEU A 142 5.82 5.41 2.49
N GLU A 143 5.45 4.21 2.93
CA GLU A 143 4.28 3.98 3.81
C GLU A 143 4.75 3.92 5.28
N ALA A 144 4.42 4.93 6.06
CA ALA A 144 4.80 5.01 7.47
C ALA A 144 3.87 4.15 8.35
N SER A 145 3.94 2.82 8.23
CA SER A 145 3.16 1.86 9.04
C SER A 145 3.85 1.55 10.38
N ILE A 146 4.24 2.61 11.09
CA ILE A 146 5.12 2.54 12.25
C ILE A 146 4.42 2.31 13.60
N MET A 147 3.09 2.31 13.61
CA MET A 147 2.34 2.03 14.83
C MET A 147 2.42 0.55 15.19
N ARG A 148 2.61 0.28 16.47
CA ARG A 148 2.60 -1.10 16.99
C ARG A 148 1.20 -1.71 16.83
N PRO A 149 1.06 -2.99 16.42
CA PRO A 149 -0.25 -3.61 16.21
C PRO A 149 -1.19 -3.54 17.40
N GLU A 150 -0.66 -3.66 18.62
CA GLU A 150 -1.41 -3.58 19.88
C GLU A 150 -1.96 -2.18 20.19
N THR A 151 -1.49 -1.15 19.48
CA THR A 151 -1.96 0.24 19.65
C THR A 151 -2.97 0.67 18.59
N TYR A 152 -3.34 -0.23 17.68
CA TYR A 152 -4.31 0.11 16.63
C TYR A 152 -5.66 0.53 17.24
N GLY A 153 -6.22 1.63 16.72
CA GLY A 153 -7.44 2.23 17.24
C GLY A 153 -7.27 3.12 18.47
N GLN A 154 -6.07 3.21 19.03
CA GLN A 154 -5.78 4.15 20.13
C GLN A 154 -5.53 5.57 19.60
N ARG A 155 -5.69 6.55 20.47
CA ARG A 155 -5.40 7.95 20.12
C ARG A 155 -3.90 8.15 20.01
N LEU A 156 -3.48 8.89 18.98
CA LEU A 156 -2.07 9.32 18.85
C LEU A 156 -1.70 10.28 19.99
N THR A 157 -0.48 10.16 20.45
CA THR A 157 0.15 11.07 21.42
C THR A 157 1.20 11.95 20.74
N ALA A 158 1.79 12.87 21.51
CA ALA A 158 2.90 13.70 21.01
C ALA A 158 4.13 12.85 20.63
N ALA A 159 4.32 11.68 21.27
CA ALA A 159 5.43 10.79 20.95
C ALA A 159 5.34 10.24 19.53
N GLU A 160 4.16 9.74 19.14
CA GLU A 160 3.96 9.25 17.76
C GLU A 160 4.05 10.38 16.73
N LEU A 161 3.53 11.59 17.06
CA LEU A 161 3.67 12.74 16.18
C LEU A 161 5.12 13.15 15.96
N LEU A 162 5.97 13.05 16.98
CA LEU A 162 7.42 13.28 16.82
C LEU A 162 8.08 12.23 15.92
N GLN A 163 7.67 10.96 16.02
CA GLN A 163 8.15 9.90 15.13
C GLN A 163 7.76 10.18 13.67
N TYR A 164 6.50 10.48 13.39
CA TYR A 164 6.05 10.86 12.04
C TYR A 164 6.78 12.11 11.52
N SER A 165 6.99 13.12 12.37
CA SER A 165 7.74 14.32 12.00
C SER A 165 9.19 14.01 11.63
N ALA A 166 9.84 13.09 12.35
CA ALA A 166 11.18 12.66 12.03
C ALA A 166 11.24 11.91 10.68
N LEU A 167 10.29 10.99 10.45
CA LEU A 167 10.16 10.30 9.17
C LEU A 167 10.02 11.28 7.99
N CYS A 168 9.12 12.24 8.10
CA CYS A 168 8.90 13.24 7.04
C CYS A 168 10.12 14.12 6.77
N LYS A 169 10.97 14.36 7.79
CA LYS A 169 12.20 15.16 7.62
C LYS A 169 13.32 14.37 6.96
N GLU A 170 13.39 13.08 7.22
CA GLU A 170 14.47 12.21 6.74
C GLU A 170 14.14 11.53 5.42
N SER A 171 12.85 11.48 5.04
CA SER A 171 12.43 10.93 3.76
C SER A 171 12.72 11.91 2.63
N GLU A 172 13.34 11.41 1.59
CA GLU A 172 13.59 12.09 0.31
C GLU A 172 12.57 11.66 -0.78
N LEU A 173 11.51 10.93 -0.37
CA LEU A 173 10.44 10.42 -1.24
C LEU A 173 9.21 11.30 -1.19
#